data_5e43b557b3e05da5ea85377506c259c1
#
_entry.id   5e43b557b3e05da5ea85377506c259c1
#
_cell.length_a   1.000
_cell.length_b   1.000
_cell.length_c   1.000
_cell.angle_alpha   90.00
_cell.angle_beta   90.00
_cell.angle_gamma   90.00
#
_symmetry.space_group_name_H-M   'P 1'
#
loop_
_entity.id
_entity.type
_entity.pdbx_description
1 polymer ?
#
loop_
_entity_poly.entity_id
_entity_poly.type
_entity_poly.pdbx_seq_one_letter_code
_entity_poly.pdbx_strand_id
1 'polypeptide(L)'
;LWLIPTAEVPLTNIGKNKIYKQEELPIRMTAATQCFRLEAGSAGKDTTGMIRQHQFEKVEMVTYCNPEFEDFELERMTNCATKILDDLKLPYRKVILSTGDMGFSAEKTYDIEVWLPSENRYREISSCSSCSTFQSVRMKARYKNQNKETLYAGTLNAVSYTHLTLPTNIG
;
A
#
# COMPACT_ATOMS: atom_id res chain seq x y z
N LEU A 1 14.42 -1.95 -20.77
CA LEU A 1 13.62 -2.61 -19.71
C LEU A 1 14.15 -2.17 -18.35
N TRP A 2 13.23 -1.91 -17.42
CA TRP A 2 13.56 -1.53 -16.06
C TRP A 2 12.92 -2.53 -15.09
N LEU A 3 13.66 -2.91 -14.05
CA LEU A 3 13.12 -3.68 -12.94
C LEU A 3 12.34 -2.75 -12.02
N ILE A 4 11.12 -3.13 -11.65
CA ILE A 4 10.26 -2.31 -10.81
C ILE A 4 10.58 -2.52 -9.31
N PRO A 5 10.66 -1.46 -8.51
CA PRO A 5 10.79 -1.59 -7.06
C PRO A 5 9.44 -1.83 -6.35
N THR A 6 8.34 -1.60 -7.07
CA THR A 6 6.96 -1.72 -6.58
C THR A 6 5.98 -1.69 -7.76
N ALA A 7 4.86 -2.36 -7.63
CA ALA A 7 3.75 -2.24 -8.58
C ALA A 7 2.90 -0.97 -8.35
N GLU A 8 3.07 -0.24 -7.25
CA GLU A 8 2.33 0.99 -6.95
C GLU A 8 2.43 1.99 -8.09
N VAL A 9 3.65 2.30 -8.54
CA VAL A 9 3.86 3.31 -9.59
C VAL A 9 3.18 2.94 -10.91
N PRO A 10 3.35 1.72 -11.47
CA PRO A 10 2.63 1.30 -12.67
C PRO A 10 1.10 1.35 -12.49
N LEU A 11 0.57 0.79 -11.40
CA LEU A 11 -0.88 0.77 -11.12
C LEU A 11 -1.44 2.18 -11.00
N THR A 12 -0.79 3.03 -10.21
CA THR A 12 -1.21 4.43 -10.04
C THR A 12 -1.18 5.20 -11.36
N ASN A 13 -0.25 4.90 -12.27
CA ASN A 13 -0.18 5.58 -13.57
C ASN A 13 -1.16 5.06 -14.62
N ILE A 14 -1.93 4.01 -14.37
CA ILE A 14 -3.03 3.58 -15.26
C ILE A 14 -4.05 4.72 -15.43
N GLY A 15 -4.26 5.54 -14.40
CA GLY A 15 -5.14 6.71 -14.40
C GLY A 15 -4.54 7.98 -15.03
N LYS A 16 -3.29 7.95 -15.50
CA LYS A 16 -2.62 9.14 -16.02
C LYS A 16 -3.38 9.77 -17.19
N ASN A 17 -3.67 11.08 -17.06
CA ASN A 17 -4.42 11.90 -18.02
C ASN A 17 -5.89 11.46 -18.24
N LYS A 18 -6.44 10.58 -17.41
CA LYS A 18 -7.83 10.13 -17.55
C LYS A 18 -8.80 11.04 -16.82
N ILE A 19 -10.03 11.06 -17.35
CA ILE A 19 -11.19 11.67 -16.70
C ILE A 19 -12.26 10.58 -16.63
N TYR A 20 -12.57 10.14 -15.42
CA TYR A 20 -13.59 9.15 -15.16
C TYR A 20 -14.95 9.81 -14.97
N LYS A 21 -16.02 9.03 -15.02
CA LYS A 21 -17.30 9.47 -14.51
C LYS A 21 -17.38 9.14 -13.01
N GLN A 22 -18.17 9.90 -12.25
CA GLN A 22 -18.30 9.67 -10.81
C GLN A 22 -18.81 8.25 -10.50
N GLU A 23 -19.71 7.72 -11.32
CA GLU A 23 -20.25 6.37 -11.16
C GLU A 23 -19.24 5.23 -11.43
N GLU A 24 -18.12 5.54 -12.06
CA GLU A 24 -17.02 4.58 -12.26
C GLU A 24 -16.15 4.44 -11.03
N LEU A 25 -16.25 5.38 -10.08
CA LEU A 25 -15.50 5.33 -8.82
C LEU A 25 -16.27 4.56 -7.74
N PRO A 26 -15.58 3.82 -6.87
CA PRO A 26 -14.12 3.66 -6.80
C PRO A 26 -13.57 2.64 -7.80
N ILE A 27 -12.42 2.93 -8.40
CA ILE A 27 -11.67 1.98 -9.22
C ILE A 27 -10.61 1.32 -8.34
N ARG A 28 -10.70 0.02 -8.18
CA ARG A 28 -9.83 -0.79 -7.33
C ARG A 28 -9.00 -1.73 -8.18
N MET A 29 -7.70 -1.72 -7.99
CA MET A 29 -6.74 -2.52 -8.73
C MET A 29 -5.82 -3.25 -7.77
N THR A 30 -5.33 -4.42 -8.19
CA THR A 30 -4.32 -5.18 -7.47
C THR A 30 -3.36 -5.83 -8.43
N ALA A 31 -2.12 -6.01 -8.00
CA ALA A 31 -1.10 -6.78 -8.70
C ALA A 31 -0.18 -7.49 -7.72
N ALA A 32 0.14 -8.74 -8.00
CA ALA A 32 1.20 -9.49 -7.36
C ALA A 32 2.41 -9.51 -8.30
N THR A 33 3.53 -8.93 -7.88
CA THR A 33 4.71 -8.80 -8.74
C THR A 33 6.01 -9.06 -7.99
N GLN A 34 7.01 -9.53 -8.74
CA GLN A 34 8.38 -9.45 -8.29
C GLN A 34 8.81 -7.99 -8.23
N CYS A 35 9.43 -7.60 -7.13
CA CYS A 35 9.97 -6.26 -6.89
C CYS A 35 11.47 -6.35 -6.65
N PHE A 36 12.20 -5.32 -7.06
CA PHE A 36 13.67 -5.30 -7.01
C PHE A 36 14.15 -4.02 -6.35
N ARG A 37 14.93 -4.16 -5.32
CA ARG A 37 15.49 -3.02 -4.58
C ARG A 37 16.97 -3.21 -4.30
N LEU A 38 17.76 -2.15 -4.34
CA LEU A 38 19.20 -2.19 -4.05
C LEU A 38 19.48 -2.31 -2.54
N GLU A 39 18.53 -1.90 -1.68
CA GLU A 39 18.59 -1.95 -0.21
C GLU A 39 19.87 -1.28 0.39
N ALA A 40 20.45 -0.32 -0.34
CA ALA A 40 21.73 0.32 0.00
C ALA A 40 21.73 1.11 1.32
N GLY A 41 20.54 1.50 1.82
CA GLY A 41 20.41 2.28 3.07
C GLY A 41 20.34 1.45 4.36
N SER A 42 20.34 0.12 4.25
CA SER A 42 20.11 -0.79 5.39
C SER A 42 21.41 -1.28 6.06
N ALA A 43 22.52 -0.58 5.87
CA ALA A 43 23.82 -0.98 6.40
C ALA A 43 23.77 -1.33 7.91
N GLY A 44 23.92 -2.62 8.22
CA GLY A 44 24.08 -3.16 9.57
C GLY A 44 22.80 -3.62 10.29
N LYS A 45 21.61 -3.38 9.76
CA LYS A 45 20.35 -3.91 10.33
C LYS A 45 19.63 -4.80 9.29
N ASP A 46 19.22 -5.99 9.72
CA ASP A 46 18.45 -6.95 8.90
C ASP A 46 19.15 -7.39 7.59
N THR A 47 20.48 -7.33 7.52
CA THR A 47 21.26 -7.72 6.33
C THR A 47 21.42 -9.23 6.17
N THR A 48 21.03 -9.99 7.19
CA THR A 48 21.05 -11.47 7.19
C THR A 48 19.64 -12.01 7.40
N GLY A 49 19.28 -13.07 6.68
CA GLY A 49 17.98 -13.72 6.80
C GLY A 49 17.01 -13.32 5.67
N MET A 50 15.72 -13.60 5.87
CA MET A 50 14.67 -13.45 4.83
C MET A 50 13.89 -12.14 4.91
N ILE A 51 14.13 -11.31 5.93
CA ILE A 51 13.30 -10.11 6.19
C ILE A 51 13.56 -9.02 5.14
N ARG A 52 14.79 -8.91 4.66
CA ARG A 52 15.18 -7.90 3.67
C ARG A 52 15.91 -8.56 2.50
N GLN A 53 15.29 -8.46 1.33
CA GLN A 53 15.74 -9.12 0.11
C GLN A 53 15.87 -8.12 -1.04
N HIS A 54 16.81 -8.33 -1.96
CA HIS A 54 16.99 -7.53 -3.17
C HIS A 54 15.91 -7.83 -4.21
N GLN A 55 15.36 -9.04 -4.20
CA GLN A 55 14.24 -9.50 -5.00
C GLN A 55 13.22 -10.16 -4.08
N PHE A 56 11.99 -9.70 -4.15
CA PHE A 56 10.89 -10.20 -3.31
C PHE A 56 9.57 -10.06 -4.04
N GLU A 57 8.58 -10.84 -3.63
CA GLU A 57 7.23 -10.73 -4.13
C GLU A 57 6.40 -9.80 -3.25
N LYS A 58 5.63 -8.94 -3.88
CA LYS A 58 4.78 -7.96 -3.21
C LYS A 58 3.40 -7.90 -3.87
N VAL A 59 2.38 -7.97 -3.06
CA VAL A 59 1.00 -7.68 -3.49
C VAL A 59 0.71 -6.22 -3.23
N GLU A 60 0.30 -5.51 -4.27
CA GLU A 60 -0.03 -4.09 -4.22
C GLU A 60 -1.51 -3.89 -4.52
N MET A 61 -2.17 -3.02 -3.80
CA MET A 61 -3.52 -2.53 -4.08
C MET A 61 -3.47 -1.03 -4.31
N VAL A 62 -4.18 -0.55 -5.33
CA VAL A 62 -4.37 0.88 -5.61
C VAL A 62 -5.85 1.15 -5.81
N THR A 63 -6.34 2.24 -5.23
CA THR A 63 -7.72 2.69 -5.40
C THR A 63 -7.76 4.14 -5.83
N TYR A 64 -8.61 4.46 -6.83
CA TYR A 64 -9.06 5.82 -7.09
C TYR A 64 -10.48 5.95 -6.58
N CYS A 65 -10.77 7.00 -5.83
CA CYS A 65 -12.11 7.23 -5.30
C CYS A 65 -12.48 8.72 -5.35
N ASN A 66 -13.77 9.01 -5.08
CA ASN A 66 -14.15 10.35 -4.68
C ASN A 66 -13.48 10.64 -3.32
N PRO A 67 -12.79 11.79 -3.15
CA PRO A 67 -12.13 12.16 -1.89
C PRO A 67 -13.00 12.04 -0.63
N GLU A 68 -14.30 12.25 -0.75
CA GLU A 68 -15.24 12.09 0.35
C GLU A 68 -15.32 10.67 0.93
N PHE A 69 -14.89 9.66 0.16
CA PHE A 69 -14.89 8.25 0.56
C PHE A 69 -13.51 7.69 0.88
N GLU A 70 -12.48 8.53 0.99
CA GLU A 70 -11.11 8.06 1.23
C GLU A 70 -10.96 7.30 2.54
N ASP A 71 -11.51 7.80 3.62
CA ASP A 71 -11.45 7.09 4.90
C ASP A 71 -12.13 5.72 4.84
N PHE A 72 -13.26 5.62 4.16
CA PHE A 72 -13.95 4.35 3.94
C PHE A 72 -13.09 3.37 3.12
N GLU A 73 -12.48 3.84 2.04
CA GLU A 73 -11.62 3.01 1.19
C GLU A 73 -10.32 2.61 1.92
N LEU A 74 -9.75 3.48 2.74
CA LEU A 74 -8.58 3.19 3.55
C LEU A 74 -8.89 2.08 4.56
N GLU A 75 -9.99 2.17 5.29
CA GLU A 75 -10.42 1.11 6.21
C GLU A 75 -10.69 -0.20 5.47
N ARG A 76 -11.35 -0.15 4.31
CA ARG A 76 -11.59 -1.34 3.48
C ARG A 76 -10.28 -2.02 3.06
N MET A 77 -9.30 -1.25 2.57
CA MET A 77 -7.99 -1.78 2.16
C MET A 77 -7.24 -2.37 3.34
N THR A 78 -7.26 -1.69 4.48
CA THR A 78 -6.66 -2.17 5.73
C THR A 78 -7.30 -3.49 6.18
N ASN A 79 -8.63 -3.58 6.10
CA ASN A 79 -9.36 -4.81 6.44
C ASN A 79 -9.04 -5.97 5.48
N CYS A 80 -8.77 -5.70 4.20
CA CYS A 80 -8.29 -6.73 3.28
C CYS A 80 -6.93 -7.30 3.72
N ALA A 81 -6.02 -6.44 4.17
CA ALA A 81 -4.70 -6.86 4.63
C ALA A 81 -4.78 -7.61 5.98
N THR A 82 -5.55 -7.11 6.95
CA THR A 82 -5.69 -7.77 8.26
C THR A 82 -6.42 -9.10 8.17
N LYS A 83 -7.40 -9.21 7.26
CA LYS A 83 -8.10 -10.49 7.06
C LYS A 83 -7.17 -11.65 6.70
N ILE A 84 -6.11 -11.40 5.93
CA ILE A 84 -5.13 -12.43 5.60
C ILE A 84 -4.43 -12.92 6.87
N LEU A 85 -4.11 -12.02 7.79
CA LEU A 85 -3.47 -12.37 9.06
C LEU A 85 -4.42 -13.11 10.00
N ASP A 86 -5.69 -12.72 10.02
CA ASP A 86 -6.74 -13.44 10.75
C ASP A 86 -6.88 -14.88 10.23
N ASP A 87 -6.95 -15.05 8.91
CA ASP A 87 -7.06 -16.36 8.27
C ASP A 87 -5.83 -17.24 8.54
N LEU A 88 -4.63 -16.62 8.63
CA LEU A 88 -3.37 -17.29 9.00
C LEU A 88 -3.20 -17.45 10.51
N LYS A 89 -4.08 -16.89 11.32
CA LYS A 89 -4.02 -16.87 12.80
C LYS A 89 -2.71 -16.28 13.35
N LEU A 90 -2.20 -15.26 12.68
CA LEU A 90 -0.99 -14.56 13.08
C LEU A 90 -1.35 -13.41 14.02
N PRO A 91 -0.68 -13.26 15.18
CA PRO A 91 -0.88 -12.10 16.04
C PRO A 91 -0.30 -10.85 15.39
N TYR A 92 -1.14 -9.82 15.26
CA TYR A 92 -0.76 -8.54 14.64
C TYR A 92 -1.31 -7.35 15.43
N ARG A 93 -0.83 -6.17 15.08
CA ARG A 93 -1.42 -4.90 15.50
C ARG A 93 -1.53 -3.93 14.32
N LYS A 94 -2.54 -3.08 14.34
CA LYS A 94 -2.72 -1.95 13.43
C LYS A 94 -2.21 -0.69 14.14
N VAL A 95 -1.34 0.05 13.48
CA VAL A 95 -0.71 1.27 14.01
C VAL A 95 -1.03 2.42 13.06
N ILE A 96 -1.48 3.55 13.59
CA ILE A 96 -1.54 4.80 12.83
C ILE A 96 -0.17 5.48 12.90
N LEU A 97 0.38 5.87 11.77
CA LEU A 97 1.67 6.54 11.73
C LEU A 97 1.57 8.00 12.12
N SER A 98 2.59 8.49 12.80
CA SER A 98 2.80 9.93 13.00
C SER A 98 3.23 10.59 11.69
N THR A 99 3.05 11.90 11.59
CA THR A 99 3.41 12.64 10.37
C THR A 99 4.90 12.56 10.02
N GLY A 100 5.76 12.33 11.02
CA GLY A 100 7.21 12.16 10.82
C GLY A 100 7.61 10.82 10.21
N ASP A 101 6.73 9.81 10.29
CA ASP A 101 6.99 8.46 9.83
C ASP A 101 6.25 8.14 8.52
N MET A 102 5.29 8.99 8.14
CA MET A 102 4.52 8.80 6.90
C MET A 102 5.36 9.09 5.64
N GLY A 103 5.05 8.40 4.56
CA GLY A 103 5.57 8.70 3.24
C GLY A 103 5.18 10.12 2.77
N PHE A 104 6.04 10.77 2.00
CA PHE A 104 5.88 12.16 1.55
C PHE A 104 4.54 12.46 0.85
N SER A 105 3.94 11.48 0.18
CA SER A 105 2.66 11.64 -0.53
C SER A 105 1.44 11.31 0.34
N ALA A 106 1.64 10.76 1.53
CA ALA A 106 0.55 10.25 2.35
C ALA A 106 -0.04 11.34 3.23
N GLU A 107 -1.36 11.33 3.37
CA GLU A 107 -2.12 12.15 4.32
C GLU A 107 -2.43 11.36 5.60
N LYS A 108 -2.66 10.05 5.45
CA LYS A 108 -2.96 9.14 6.55
C LYS A 108 -2.44 7.75 6.22
N THR A 109 -1.76 7.12 7.15
CA THR A 109 -1.18 5.78 6.97
C THR A 109 -1.48 4.89 8.16
N TYR A 110 -1.91 3.65 7.86
CA TYR A 110 -1.93 2.54 8.80
C TYR A 110 -0.87 1.53 8.41
N ASP A 111 -0.01 1.18 9.36
CA ASP A 111 0.86 0.03 9.26
C ASP A 111 0.25 -1.15 10.01
N ILE A 112 0.47 -2.33 9.45
CA ILE A 112 0.09 -3.59 10.06
C ILE A 112 1.39 -4.32 10.40
N GLU A 113 1.57 -4.58 11.67
CA GLU A 113 2.77 -5.23 12.19
C GLU A 113 2.42 -6.60 12.77
N VAL A 114 3.18 -7.60 12.39
CA VAL A 114 3.07 -8.97 12.88
C VAL A 114 4.10 -9.21 13.99
N TRP A 115 3.70 -9.96 15.02
CA TRP A 115 4.61 -10.38 16.08
C TRP A 115 5.57 -11.45 15.57
N LEU A 116 6.87 -11.22 15.71
CA LEU A 116 7.92 -12.18 15.43
C LEU A 116 8.53 -12.73 16.72
N PRO A 117 8.19 -13.96 17.12
CA PRO A 117 8.70 -14.55 18.37
C PRO A 117 10.23 -14.63 18.42
N SER A 118 10.86 -14.92 17.29
CA SER A 118 12.34 -15.02 17.18
C SER A 118 13.07 -13.72 17.48
N GLU A 119 12.41 -12.58 17.28
CA GLU A 119 12.97 -11.24 17.53
C GLU A 119 12.38 -10.57 18.76
N ASN A 120 11.35 -11.17 19.35
CA ASN A 120 10.60 -10.63 20.48
C ASN A 120 10.08 -9.20 20.20
N ARG A 121 9.58 -8.96 18.98
CA ARG A 121 9.06 -7.64 18.55
C ARG A 121 8.06 -7.74 17.39
N TYR A 122 7.34 -6.64 17.19
CA TYR A 122 6.50 -6.46 16.02
C TYR A 122 7.33 -5.99 14.82
N ARG A 123 6.98 -6.47 13.62
CA ARG A 123 7.54 -6.05 12.34
C ARG A 123 6.43 -5.69 11.37
N GLU A 124 6.59 -4.57 10.68
CA GLU A 124 5.71 -4.16 9.59
C GLU A 124 5.73 -5.19 8.46
N ILE A 125 4.55 -5.60 8.02
CA ILE A 125 4.36 -6.46 6.85
C ILE A 125 3.40 -5.87 5.83
N SER A 126 2.67 -4.83 6.20
CA SER A 126 1.69 -4.18 5.35
C SER A 126 1.58 -2.72 5.73
N SER A 127 1.48 -1.85 4.74
CA SER A 127 1.26 -0.42 4.92
C SER A 127 0.14 0.04 4.00
N CYS A 128 -0.84 0.77 4.53
CA CYS A 128 -2.01 1.25 3.82
C CYS A 128 -2.10 2.77 3.95
N SER A 129 -2.04 3.49 2.83
CA SER A 129 -2.00 4.95 2.83
C SER A 129 -3.10 5.57 1.98
N SER A 130 -3.72 6.64 2.50
CA SER A 130 -4.42 7.62 1.69
C SER A 130 -3.45 8.72 1.28
N CYS A 131 -3.44 9.04 0.00
CA CYS A 131 -2.61 10.11 -0.57
C CYS A 131 -3.45 11.33 -0.98
N SER A 132 -4.72 11.37 -0.61
CA SER A 132 -5.65 12.41 -1.04
C SER A 132 -5.52 12.69 -2.54
N THR A 133 -5.45 13.92 -2.95
CA THR A 133 -5.27 14.30 -4.35
C THR A 133 -3.81 14.46 -4.76
N PHE A 134 -2.85 14.16 -3.89
CA PHE A 134 -1.44 14.42 -4.15
C PHE A 134 -0.91 13.75 -5.42
N GLN A 135 -1.23 12.47 -5.60
CA GLN A 135 -0.80 11.72 -6.79
C GLN A 135 -1.65 12.10 -8.01
N SER A 136 -2.95 12.25 -7.85
CA SER A 136 -3.88 12.53 -8.95
C SER A 136 -3.66 13.90 -9.60
N VAL A 137 -3.28 14.93 -8.84
CA VAL A 137 -2.89 16.24 -9.37
C VAL A 137 -1.68 16.10 -10.31
N ARG A 138 -0.66 15.33 -9.91
CA ARG A 138 0.57 15.12 -10.70
C ARG A 138 0.34 14.31 -11.96
N MET A 139 -0.46 13.27 -11.88
CA MET A 139 -0.77 12.38 -13.01
C MET A 139 -2.01 12.82 -13.81
N LYS A 140 -2.71 13.88 -13.36
CA LYS A 140 -3.94 14.42 -13.98
C LYS A 140 -5.07 13.37 -14.04
N ALA A 141 -5.21 12.56 -13.00
CA ALA A 141 -6.35 11.65 -12.85
C ALA A 141 -7.53 12.40 -12.24
N ARG A 142 -8.60 12.52 -12.97
CA ARG A 142 -9.76 13.35 -12.61
C ARG A 142 -11.06 12.58 -12.77
N TYR A 143 -12.13 13.11 -12.21
CA TYR A 143 -13.47 12.62 -12.48
C TYR A 143 -14.44 13.79 -12.69
N LYS A 144 -15.54 13.53 -13.37
CA LYS A 144 -16.68 14.46 -13.48
C LYS A 144 -17.73 14.08 -12.44
N ASN A 145 -18.05 15.03 -11.56
CA ASN A 145 -19.12 14.86 -10.60
C ASN A 145 -20.52 15.04 -11.25
N GLN A 146 -21.56 14.86 -10.47
CA GLN A 146 -22.96 15.02 -10.94
C GLN A 146 -23.26 16.42 -11.47
N ASN A 147 -22.56 17.44 -10.96
CA ASN A 147 -22.67 18.84 -11.41
C ASN A 147 -21.84 19.11 -12.67
N LYS A 148 -21.24 18.08 -13.30
CA LYS A 148 -20.33 18.17 -14.46
C LYS A 148 -19.03 18.93 -14.18
N GLU A 149 -18.69 19.15 -12.92
CA GLU A 149 -17.41 19.72 -12.54
C GLU A 149 -16.30 18.66 -12.66
N THR A 150 -15.13 19.06 -13.09
CA THR A 150 -13.98 18.17 -13.19
C THR A 150 -13.10 18.35 -11.96
N LEU A 151 -13.01 17.31 -11.14
CA LEU A 151 -12.29 17.27 -9.86
C LEU A 151 -11.16 16.23 -9.93
N TYR A 152 -10.17 16.36 -9.05
CA TYR A 152 -9.14 15.34 -8.88
C TYR A 152 -9.65 14.18 -8.02
N ALA A 153 -9.32 12.96 -8.41
CA ALA A 153 -9.67 11.78 -7.63
C ALA A 153 -8.77 11.65 -6.41
N GLY A 154 -9.29 11.11 -5.32
CA GLY A 154 -8.48 10.60 -4.23
C GLY A 154 -7.74 9.33 -4.65
N THR A 155 -6.54 9.14 -4.14
CA THR A 155 -5.74 7.94 -4.40
C THR A 155 -5.29 7.28 -3.11
N LEU A 156 -5.39 5.95 -3.08
CA LEU A 156 -4.93 5.14 -1.96
C LEU A 156 -4.07 4.00 -2.48
N ASN A 157 -3.10 3.60 -1.68
CA ASN A 157 -2.31 2.39 -1.92
C ASN A 157 -2.21 1.54 -0.66
N ALA A 158 -2.05 0.25 -0.84
CA ALA A 158 -1.73 -0.67 0.22
C ALA A 158 -0.81 -1.76 -0.30
N VAL A 159 0.12 -2.18 0.54
CA VAL A 159 1.11 -3.20 0.23
C VAL A 159 1.06 -4.33 1.25
N SER A 160 1.33 -5.56 0.79
CA SER A 160 1.64 -6.69 1.65
C SER A 160 2.86 -7.43 1.11
N TYR A 161 3.83 -7.68 2.01
CA TYR A 161 5.04 -8.43 1.72
C TYR A 161 4.82 -9.91 2.02
N THR A 162 4.95 -10.78 1.02
CA THR A 162 4.62 -12.20 1.17
C THR A 162 5.67 -12.97 1.95
N HIS A 163 6.94 -12.60 1.86
CA HIS A 163 8.05 -13.33 2.49
C HIS A 163 8.12 -13.18 4.02
N LEU A 164 7.42 -12.22 4.61
CA LEU A 164 7.36 -12.05 6.07
C LEU A 164 6.32 -12.95 6.75
N THR A 165 5.43 -13.55 5.98
CA THR A 165 4.36 -14.41 6.53
C THR A 165 4.73 -15.90 6.58
N LEU A 166 5.72 -16.33 5.82
CA LEU A 166 6.10 -17.75 5.70
C LEU A 166 6.89 -18.32 6.89
N PRO A 167 7.79 -17.59 7.57
CA PRO A 167 8.61 -18.17 8.64
C PRO A 167 7.92 -18.35 9.98
N THR A 168 6.73 -17.80 10.17
CA THR A 168 6.06 -17.80 11.48
C THR A 168 5.30 -19.08 11.79
N ASN A 169 5.19 -20.00 10.85
CA ASN A 169 4.43 -21.25 10.99
C ASN A 169 5.30 -22.50 11.24
N ILE A 170 6.53 -22.34 11.67
CA ILE A 170 7.41 -23.45 12.05
C ILE A 170 7.60 -23.38 13.58
N GLY A 171 6.62 -23.91 14.27
CA GLY A 171 6.68 -24.18 15.68
C GLY A 171 6.34 -25.65 15.92
#